data_20c0fbd56aecaa3b5d84368bd3737930
#
_entry.id   20c0fbd56aecaa3b5d84368bd3737930
#
_cell.length_a   1.000
_cell.length_b   1.000
_cell.length_c   1.000
_cell.angle_alpha   90.00
_cell.angle_beta   90.00
_cell.angle_gamma   90.00
#
_symmetry.space_group_name_H-M   'P 1'
#
loop_
_entity.id
_entity.type
_entity.pdbx_description
1 polymer ?
#
loop_
_entity_poly.entity_id
_entity_poly.type
_entity_poly.pdbx_seq_one_letter_code
_entity_poly.pdbx_strand_id
1 'polypeptide(L)'
;VRRVAISTNVSLNQVNLEHVVMSTEFLSAEVARQGAKWWVIDAAEVPVGRLATEAANILRGKNKPTYTPNVDSGDFVVVVNADKIRLTGNKRDTKMYRHHTGFIGHLKEVPGGEMLDNNPERAIQRAVRGMLPEGILGHQMLGKLKVYTGSEHPHTAQMPESRKIEYKTSKK
;
A
#
# COMPACT_ATOMS: atom_id res chain seq x y z
N VAL A 1 -41.16 -24.07 -46.93
CA VAL A 1 -40.64 -22.95 -46.14
C VAL A 1 -39.78 -23.55 -45.01
N ARG A 2 -38.45 -23.67 -45.19
CA ARG A 2 -37.52 -24.16 -44.18
C ARG A 2 -37.08 -22.98 -43.33
N ARG A 3 -37.39 -23.00 -42.03
CA ARG A 3 -36.80 -22.09 -41.04
C ARG A 3 -35.38 -22.55 -40.71
N VAL A 4 -34.40 -21.72 -41.06
CA VAL A 4 -33.02 -21.87 -40.63
C VAL A 4 -32.93 -21.31 -39.21
N ALA A 5 -32.65 -22.19 -38.26
CA ALA A 5 -32.35 -21.79 -36.87
C ALA A 5 -30.92 -21.24 -36.85
N ILE A 6 -30.77 -19.95 -36.65
CA ILE A 6 -29.47 -19.31 -36.40
C ILE A 6 -29.12 -19.59 -34.96
N SER A 7 -28.11 -20.44 -34.76
CA SER A 7 -27.49 -20.71 -33.50
C SER A 7 -26.68 -19.48 -33.07
N THR A 8 -27.22 -18.69 -32.13
CA THR A 8 -26.52 -17.58 -31.49
C THR A 8 -25.69 -18.07 -30.30
N ASN A 9 -24.59 -18.74 -30.59
CA ASN A 9 -23.50 -18.91 -29.64
C ASN A 9 -22.32 -18.00 -30.06
N VAL A 10 -22.50 -16.70 -29.93
CA VAL A 10 -21.38 -15.76 -29.96
C VAL A 10 -20.86 -15.66 -28.54
N SER A 11 -19.70 -16.25 -28.33
CA SER A 11 -18.93 -16.15 -27.09
C SER A 11 -18.71 -14.66 -26.78
N LEU A 12 -19.16 -14.23 -25.61
CA LEU A 12 -19.07 -12.86 -25.08
C LEU A 12 -17.66 -12.29 -24.94
N ASN A 13 -16.63 -13.07 -25.31
CA ASN A 13 -15.23 -12.69 -25.17
C ASN A 13 -14.56 -12.05 -26.40
N GLN A 14 -15.28 -11.91 -27.53
CA GLN A 14 -14.68 -11.35 -28.76
C GLN A 14 -15.17 -9.95 -29.17
N VAL A 15 -16.12 -9.35 -28.44
CA VAL A 15 -16.73 -8.08 -28.88
C VAL A 15 -16.00 -6.83 -28.41
N ASN A 16 -14.99 -6.96 -27.53
CA ASN A 16 -14.42 -5.76 -26.86
C ASN A 16 -13.03 -5.32 -27.31
N LEU A 17 -12.40 -5.95 -28.31
CA LEU A 17 -11.02 -5.59 -28.68
C LEU A 17 -10.91 -4.47 -29.72
N GLU A 18 -11.93 -4.23 -30.53
CA GLU A 18 -11.84 -3.23 -31.61
C GLU A 18 -12.31 -1.82 -31.22
N HIS A 19 -13.03 -1.66 -30.09
CA HIS A 19 -13.51 -0.35 -29.62
C HIS A 19 -12.60 0.31 -28.59
N VAL A 20 -11.54 -0.36 -28.16
CA VAL A 20 -10.64 0.10 -27.07
C VAL A 20 -9.63 1.17 -27.51
N VAL A 21 -9.46 1.41 -28.82
CA VAL A 21 -8.34 2.22 -29.32
C VAL A 21 -8.61 3.74 -29.29
N MET A 22 -9.85 4.19 -29.05
CA MET A 22 -10.21 5.62 -29.20
C MET A 22 -10.91 6.25 -28.00
N SER A 23 -11.17 5.53 -26.90
CA SER A 23 -11.79 6.13 -25.72
C SER A 23 -10.83 6.15 -24.53
N THR A 24 -10.71 7.31 -23.88
CA THR A 24 -10.01 7.41 -22.61
C THR A 24 -10.90 6.76 -21.53
N GLU A 25 -10.59 5.53 -21.15
CA GLU A 25 -11.30 4.85 -20.08
C GLU A 25 -10.83 5.35 -18.72
N PHE A 26 -11.75 5.92 -17.95
CA PHE A 26 -11.53 6.26 -16.57
C PHE A 26 -12.00 5.11 -15.67
N LEU A 27 -11.14 4.70 -14.75
CA LEU A 27 -11.49 3.69 -13.76
C LEU A 27 -12.56 4.23 -12.81
N SER A 28 -13.73 3.57 -12.72
CA SER A 28 -14.72 3.92 -11.71
C SER A 28 -14.29 3.44 -10.32
N ALA A 29 -14.73 4.14 -9.27
CA ALA A 29 -14.37 3.78 -7.88
C ALA A 29 -14.88 2.38 -7.47
N GLU A 30 -15.98 1.92 -8.06
CA GLU A 30 -16.56 0.59 -7.79
C GLU A 30 -15.69 -0.52 -8.38
N VAL A 31 -15.29 -0.39 -9.64
CA VAL A 31 -14.42 -1.34 -10.34
C VAL A 31 -13.04 -1.37 -9.67
N ALA A 32 -12.53 -0.22 -9.22
CA ALA A 32 -11.28 -0.14 -8.49
C ALA A 32 -11.28 -0.95 -7.20
N ARG A 33 -12.38 -0.88 -6.43
CA ARG A 33 -12.54 -1.64 -5.17
C ARG A 33 -12.65 -3.14 -5.39
N GLN A 34 -13.37 -3.58 -6.43
CA GLN A 34 -13.54 -5.00 -6.76
C GLN A 34 -12.22 -5.65 -7.20
N GLY A 35 -11.34 -4.90 -7.84
CA GLY A 35 -10.02 -5.36 -8.31
C GLY A 35 -8.90 -5.22 -7.28
N ALA A 36 -9.18 -4.88 -6.03
CA ALA A 36 -8.15 -4.70 -5.01
C ALA A 36 -7.62 -6.05 -4.50
N LYS A 37 -6.29 -6.22 -4.57
CA LYS A 37 -5.57 -7.40 -4.07
C LYS A 37 -5.01 -7.17 -2.68
N TRP A 38 -4.60 -8.27 -2.04
CA TRP A 38 -3.92 -8.23 -0.75
C TRP A 38 -2.47 -8.67 -0.89
N TRP A 39 -1.56 -7.91 -0.29
CA TRP A 39 -0.13 -8.16 -0.33
C TRP A 39 0.42 -8.28 1.09
N VAL A 40 1.27 -9.28 1.33
CA VAL A 40 2.08 -9.38 2.55
C VAL A 40 3.51 -8.97 2.25
N ILE A 41 4.05 -8.12 3.10
CA ILE A 41 5.44 -7.65 3.05
C ILE A 41 6.11 -7.99 4.38
N ASP A 42 7.23 -8.67 4.33
CA ASP A 42 8.07 -8.90 5.50
C ASP A 42 8.98 -7.68 5.73
N ALA A 43 8.90 -7.13 6.93
CA ALA A 43 9.69 -5.97 7.34
C ALA A 43 11.07 -6.35 7.94
N ALA A 44 11.37 -7.65 8.11
CA ALA A 44 12.59 -8.10 8.76
C ALA A 44 13.83 -7.54 8.03
N GLU A 45 14.70 -6.86 8.80
CA GLU A 45 15.95 -6.23 8.34
C GLU A 45 15.82 -5.15 7.26
N VAL A 46 14.62 -4.87 6.78
CA VAL A 46 14.37 -3.86 5.75
C VAL A 46 14.45 -2.45 6.35
N PRO A 47 15.10 -1.48 5.67
CA PRO A 47 15.06 -0.08 6.10
C PRO A 47 13.64 0.50 6.03
N VAL A 48 13.19 1.17 7.10
CA VAL A 48 11.83 1.78 7.20
C VAL A 48 11.45 2.59 5.95
N GLY A 49 12.38 3.41 5.42
CA GLY A 49 12.09 4.27 4.27
C GLY A 49 11.82 3.48 2.99
N ARG A 50 12.54 2.39 2.76
CA ARG A 50 12.36 1.54 1.57
C ARG A 50 11.08 0.74 1.63
N LEU A 51 10.79 0.15 2.80
CA LEU A 51 9.51 -0.50 3.04
C LEU A 51 8.35 0.49 2.83
N ALA A 52 8.45 1.69 3.37
CA ALA A 52 7.42 2.71 3.23
C ALA A 52 7.19 3.13 1.77
N THR A 53 8.25 3.21 0.96
CA THR A 53 8.13 3.54 -0.48
C THR A 53 7.37 2.46 -1.24
N GLU A 54 7.72 1.19 -1.03
CA GLU A 54 7.04 0.07 -1.69
C GLU A 54 5.57 -0.04 -1.23
N ALA A 55 5.32 0.06 0.07
CA ALA A 55 3.96 0.07 0.61
C ALA A 55 3.13 1.22 0.04
N ALA A 56 3.68 2.43 -0.03
CA ALA A 56 3.00 3.59 -0.60
C ALA A 56 2.69 3.43 -2.10
N ASN A 57 3.59 2.83 -2.87
CA ASN A 57 3.37 2.54 -4.30
C ASN A 57 2.20 1.57 -4.51
N ILE A 58 2.11 0.52 -3.69
CA ILE A 58 1.02 -0.47 -3.74
C ILE A 58 -0.30 0.18 -3.30
N LEU A 59 -0.30 0.90 -2.18
CA LEU A 59 -1.48 1.58 -1.63
C LEU A 59 -2.05 2.64 -2.58
N ARG A 60 -1.20 3.32 -3.35
CA ARG A 60 -1.63 4.26 -4.40
C ARG A 60 -2.08 3.58 -5.68
N GLY A 61 -1.70 2.31 -5.89
CA GLY A 61 -1.96 1.58 -7.12
C GLY A 61 -1.06 1.98 -8.30
N LYS A 62 0.11 2.60 -8.06
CA LYS A 62 1.05 2.99 -9.12
C LYS A 62 1.59 1.81 -9.94
N ASN A 63 1.47 0.60 -9.41
CA ASN A 63 1.87 -0.64 -10.09
C ASN A 63 0.83 -1.10 -11.12
N LYS A 64 -0.36 -0.52 -11.13
CA LYS A 64 -1.44 -0.89 -12.04
C LYS A 64 -1.45 0.01 -13.29
N PRO A 65 -1.66 -0.54 -14.50
CA PRO A 65 -1.77 0.27 -15.72
C PRO A 65 -2.97 1.20 -15.70
N THR A 66 -4.01 0.85 -14.93
CA THR A 66 -5.25 1.62 -14.77
C THR A 66 -5.15 2.70 -13.67
N TYR A 67 -3.93 3.06 -13.24
CA TYR A 67 -3.75 4.08 -12.21
C TYR A 67 -4.32 5.43 -12.62
N THR A 68 -5.18 5.99 -11.78
CA THR A 68 -5.70 7.36 -11.90
C THR A 68 -5.55 8.08 -10.56
N PRO A 69 -5.10 9.36 -10.53
CA PRO A 69 -4.82 10.07 -9.29
C PRO A 69 -6.07 10.45 -8.49
N ASN A 70 -7.23 10.50 -9.12
CA ASN A 70 -8.52 10.88 -8.53
C ASN A 70 -9.29 9.71 -7.89
N VAL A 71 -8.91 8.47 -8.18
CA VAL A 71 -9.58 7.26 -7.67
C VAL A 71 -8.61 6.44 -6.83
N ASP A 72 -9.10 5.84 -5.75
CA ASP A 72 -8.34 4.89 -4.95
C ASP A 72 -8.32 3.52 -5.64
N SER A 73 -7.35 3.34 -6.53
CA SER A 73 -7.10 2.08 -7.27
C SER A 73 -6.11 1.15 -6.58
N GLY A 74 -5.61 1.53 -5.40
CA GLY A 74 -4.59 0.80 -4.66
C GLY A 74 -5.07 -0.52 -4.05
N ASP A 75 -4.10 -1.33 -3.67
CA ASP A 75 -4.29 -2.64 -3.04
C ASP A 75 -4.13 -2.55 -1.51
N PHE A 76 -4.53 -3.62 -0.82
CA PHE A 76 -4.30 -3.76 0.62
C PHE A 76 -2.88 -4.25 0.89
N VAL A 77 -2.26 -3.72 1.93
CA VAL A 77 -0.90 -4.09 2.34
C VAL A 77 -0.90 -4.52 3.80
N VAL A 78 -0.40 -5.72 4.04
CA VAL A 78 -0.14 -6.29 5.36
C VAL A 78 1.37 -6.33 5.57
N VAL A 79 1.86 -5.66 6.58
CA VAL A 79 3.28 -5.68 6.97
C VAL A 79 3.42 -6.56 8.21
N VAL A 80 4.31 -7.53 8.16
CA VAL A 80 4.62 -8.43 9.27
C VAL A 80 6.04 -8.21 9.78
N ASN A 81 6.37 -8.71 10.97
CA ASN A 81 7.68 -8.56 11.62
C ASN A 81 8.12 -7.10 11.77
N ALA A 82 7.20 -6.20 12.13
CA ALA A 82 7.51 -4.78 12.27
C ALA A 82 8.53 -4.48 13.38
N ASP A 83 8.69 -5.36 14.37
CA ASP A 83 9.69 -5.29 15.42
C ASP A 83 11.14 -5.40 14.90
N LYS A 84 11.35 -6.13 13.78
CA LYS A 84 12.68 -6.37 13.19
C LYS A 84 13.10 -5.35 12.15
N ILE A 85 12.31 -4.30 11.98
CA ILE A 85 12.62 -3.22 11.04
C ILE A 85 13.79 -2.37 11.54
N ARG A 86 14.59 -1.83 10.63
CA ARG A 86 15.76 -1.03 11.02
C ARG A 86 15.75 0.40 10.46
N LEU A 87 16.36 1.30 11.23
CA LEU A 87 16.78 2.62 10.77
C LEU A 87 18.23 2.56 10.29
N THR A 88 18.53 3.20 9.17
CA THR A 88 19.90 3.25 8.61
C THR A 88 20.68 4.46 9.14
N GLY A 89 21.99 4.32 9.30
CA GLY A 89 22.86 5.36 9.84
C GLY A 89 22.51 5.71 11.29
N ASN A 90 22.77 6.94 11.70
CA ASN A 90 22.53 7.41 13.09
C ASN A 90 21.08 7.88 13.34
N LYS A 91 20.11 7.38 12.58
CA LYS A 91 18.71 7.83 12.67
C LYS A 91 18.00 7.37 13.95
N ARG A 92 18.53 6.38 14.66
CA ARG A 92 17.97 5.97 15.96
C ARG A 92 18.01 7.12 16.96
N ASP A 93 19.09 7.90 16.95
CA ASP A 93 19.32 8.97 17.90
C ASP A 93 18.94 10.35 17.35
N THR A 94 19.26 10.61 16.08
CA THR A 94 19.07 11.94 15.49
C THR A 94 17.67 12.21 14.96
N LYS A 95 16.89 11.14 14.61
CA LYS A 95 15.53 11.33 14.13
C LYS A 95 14.56 11.53 15.28
N MET A 96 13.91 12.71 15.34
CA MET A 96 12.89 13.04 16.33
C MET A 96 11.50 12.97 15.73
N TYR A 97 10.60 12.27 16.42
CA TYR A 97 9.16 12.27 16.15
C TYR A 97 8.49 13.30 17.05
N ARG A 98 8.01 14.39 16.47
CA ARG A 98 7.40 15.50 17.18
C ARG A 98 5.89 15.45 17.12
N HIS A 99 5.25 15.76 18.22
CA HIS A 99 3.80 15.91 18.33
C HIS A 99 3.46 17.03 19.30
N HIS A 100 2.62 17.97 18.87
CA HIS A 100 2.12 19.05 19.70
C HIS A 100 0.71 18.74 20.19
N THR A 101 0.43 18.92 21.47
CA THR A 101 -0.88 18.59 22.08
C THR A 101 -1.94 19.69 21.91
N GLY A 102 -1.57 20.87 21.40
CA GLY A 102 -2.44 22.03 21.29
C GLY A 102 -2.31 23.05 22.41
N PHE A 103 -1.68 22.69 23.54
CA PHE A 103 -1.45 23.61 24.70
C PHE A 103 -0.08 24.27 24.58
N ILE A 104 0.03 25.50 25.11
CA ILE A 104 1.27 26.29 25.09
C ILE A 104 2.41 25.48 25.76
N GLY A 105 3.56 25.37 25.10
CA GLY A 105 4.75 24.68 25.63
C GLY A 105 4.72 23.15 25.60
N HIS A 106 3.64 22.52 25.15
CA HIS A 106 3.48 21.05 25.17
C HIS A 106 3.92 20.35 23.85
N LEU A 107 5.14 20.62 23.40
CA LEU A 107 5.78 19.85 22.34
C LEU A 107 6.36 18.56 22.93
N LYS A 108 5.88 17.41 22.46
CA LYS A 108 6.44 16.08 22.79
C LYS A 108 7.38 15.64 21.68
N GLU A 109 8.57 15.22 22.07
CA GLU A 109 9.60 14.71 21.18
C GLU A 109 9.97 13.29 21.61
N VAL A 110 10.00 12.36 20.66
CA VAL A 110 10.37 10.96 20.90
C VAL A 110 11.49 10.62 19.90
N PRO A 111 12.66 10.14 20.36
CA PRO A 111 13.73 9.71 19.48
C PRO A 111 13.32 8.50 18.64
N GLY A 112 13.95 8.36 17.47
CA GLY A 112 13.61 7.32 16.50
C GLY A 112 13.78 5.90 17.03
N GLY A 113 14.81 5.67 17.85
CA GLY A 113 15.04 4.39 18.51
C GLY A 113 13.90 4.01 19.45
N GLU A 114 13.57 4.89 20.38
CA GLU A 114 12.48 4.68 21.34
C GLU A 114 11.12 4.45 20.64
N MET A 115 10.87 5.17 19.53
CA MET A 115 9.65 5.00 18.76
C MET A 115 9.56 3.60 18.10
N LEU A 116 10.69 3.03 17.65
CA LEU A 116 10.73 1.69 17.11
C LEU A 116 10.61 0.61 18.18
N ASP A 117 11.24 0.82 19.32
CA ASP A 117 11.27 -0.16 20.40
C ASP A 117 9.88 -0.26 21.08
N ASN A 118 9.17 0.87 21.25
CA ASN A 118 7.85 0.92 21.90
C ASN A 118 6.68 0.72 20.92
N ASN A 119 6.73 1.33 19.73
CA ASN A 119 5.62 1.36 18.78
C ASN A 119 6.10 1.28 17.32
N PRO A 120 6.65 0.15 16.86
CA PRO A 120 7.16 0.00 15.51
C PRO A 120 6.07 0.18 14.45
N GLU A 121 4.84 -0.23 14.74
CA GLU A 121 3.69 -0.06 13.85
C GLU A 121 3.44 1.41 13.51
N ARG A 122 3.44 2.28 14.54
CA ARG A 122 3.27 3.73 14.37
C ARG A 122 4.41 4.37 13.58
N ALA A 123 5.63 3.88 13.77
CA ALA A 123 6.79 4.37 13.01
C ALA A 123 6.62 4.10 11.51
N ILE A 124 6.19 2.89 11.14
CA ILE A 124 5.91 2.49 9.77
C ILE A 124 4.73 3.29 9.19
N GLN A 125 3.60 3.33 9.90
CA GLN A 125 2.42 4.06 9.45
C GLN A 125 2.73 5.53 9.20
N ARG A 126 3.52 6.18 10.08
CA ARG A 126 3.91 7.58 9.93
C ARG A 126 4.84 7.80 8.74
N ALA A 127 5.73 6.84 8.46
CA ALA A 127 6.59 6.88 7.28
C ALA A 127 5.79 6.74 5.98
N VAL A 128 4.83 5.80 5.92
CA VAL A 128 3.95 5.60 4.77
C VAL A 128 3.01 6.80 4.57
N ARG A 129 2.42 7.33 5.65
CA ARG A 129 1.55 8.51 5.60
C ARG A 129 2.23 9.71 4.93
N GLY A 130 3.51 9.96 5.24
CA GLY A 130 4.28 11.04 4.61
C GLY A 130 4.57 10.84 3.13
N MET A 131 4.31 9.64 2.57
CA MET A 131 4.51 9.31 1.16
C MET A 131 3.19 9.18 0.38
N LEU A 132 2.05 9.21 1.08
CA LEU A 132 0.72 9.22 0.48
C LEU A 132 0.26 10.67 0.22
N PRO A 133 -0.70 10.88 -0.69
CA PRO A 133 -1.27 12.21 -0.91
C PRO A 133 -1.93 12.75 0.37
N GLU A 134 -1.93 14.05 0.52
CA GLU A 134 -2.67 14.71 1.58
C GLU A 134 -4.17 14.72 1.27
N GLY A 135 -5.00 14.79 2.32
CA GLY A 135 -6.44 14.86 2.20
C GLY A 135 -7.18 13.54 2.38
N ILE A 136 -8.46 13.54 2.03
CA ILE A 136 -9.40 12.43 2.27
C ILE A 136 -8.95 11.13 1.59
N LEU A 137 -8.53 11.22 0.34
CA LEU A 137 -8.09 10.07 -0.45
C LEU A 137 -6.86 9.38 0.18
N GLY A 138 -5.87 10.16 0.63
CA GLY A 138 -4.70 9.61 1.31
C GLY A 138 -5.04 8.93 2.63
N HIS A 139 -6.02 9.43 3.38
CA HIS A 139 -6.51 8.75 4.58
C HIS A 139 -7.21 7.43 4.26
N GLN A 140 -7.99 7.36 3.20
CA GLN A 140 -8.61 6.12 2.74
C GLN A 140 -7.54 5.08 2.33
N MET A 141 -6.53 5.49 1.58
CA MET A 141 -5.39 4.64 1.21
C MET A 141 -4.62 4.14 2.44
N LEU A 142 -4.37 5.03 3.42
CA LEU A 142 -3.69 4.65 4.66
C LEU A 142 -4.49 3.61 5.47
N GLY A 143 -5.81 3.65 5.43
CA GLY A 143 -6.69 2.66 6.08
C GLY A 143 -6.52 1.23 5.56
N LYS A 144 -5.98 1.06 4.34
CA LYS A 144 -5.67 -0.23 3.72
C LYS A 144 -4.32 -0.81 4.19
N LEU A 145 -3.51 -0.04 4.91
CA LEU A 145 -2.27 -0.49 5.52
C LEU A 145 -2.56 -1.15 6.87
N LYS A 146 -2.18 -2.41 7.00
CA LYS A 146 -2.23 -3.16 8.28
C LYS A 146 -0.80 -3.53 8.66
N VAL A 147 -0.41 -3.22 9.88
CA VAL A 147 0.97 -3.46 10.38
C VAL A 147 0.90 -4.30 11.63
N TYR A 148 1.70 -5.36 11.69
CA TYR A 148 1.79 -6.30 12.80
C TYR A 148 3.24 -6.46 13.25
N THR A 149 3.44 -6.51 14.53
CA THR A 149 4.77 -6.70 15.16
C THR A 149 5.30 -8.11 14.93
N GLY A 150 4.43 -9.10 15.05
CA GLY A 150 4.78 -10.51 14.86
C GLY A 150 4.73 -10.99 13.41
N SER A 151 4.97 -12.28 13.23
CA SER A 151 4.86 -12.96 11.93
C SER A 151 3.43 -13.34 11.56
N GLU A 152 2.53 -13.40 12.54
CA GLU A 152 1.14 -13.79 12.36
C GLU A 152 0.24 -12.60 12.08
N HIS A 153 -0.76 -12.81 11.22
CA HIS A 153 -1.77 -11.80 10.88
C HIS A 153 -3.16 -12.43 10.71
N PRO A 154 -4.24 -11.73 11.05
CA PRO A 154 -5.61 -12.27 10.97
C PRO A 154 -6.20 -12.33 9.55
N HIS A 155 -5.44 -11.89 8.53
CA HIS A 155 -5.91 -11.76 7.15
C HIS A 155 -5.65 -12.97 6.26
N THR A 156 -5.65 -14.19 6.82
CA THR A 156 -5.44 -15.42 6.05
C THR A 156 -6.59 -15.71 5.08
N ALA A 157 -7.82 -15.36 5.46
CA ALA A 157 -9.00 -15.55 4.62
C ALA A 157 -8.97 -14.77 3.31
N GLN A 158 -8.24 -13.66 3.25
CA GLN A 158 -8.06 -12.84 2.06
C GLN A 158 -6.98 -13.37 1.10
N MET A 159 -6.31 -14.48 1.45
CA MET A 159 -5.22 -15.12 0.68
C MET A 159 -4.20 -14.11 0.14
N PRO A 160 -3.52 -13.35 1.02
CA PRO A 160 -2.61 -12.32 0.59
C PRO A 160 -1.37 -12.92 -0.09
N GLU A 161 -0.96 -12.33 -1.23
CA GLU A 161 0.23 -12.72 -1.97
C GLU A 161 1.50 -12.14 -1.29
N SER A 162 2.55 -12.94 -1.14
CA SER A 162 3.82 -12.46 -0.57
C SER A 162 4.60 -11.61 -1.58
N ARG A 163 5.03 -10.42 -1.18
CA ARG A 163 5.87 -9.54 -1.98
C ARG A 163 7.22 -9.30 -1.31
N LYS A 164 8.30 -9.67 -1.98
CA LYS A 164 9.67 -9.38 -1.53
C LYS A 164 10.08 -7.98 -1.97
N ILE A 165 10.75 -7.26 -1.07
CA ILE A 165 11.33 -5.95 -1.37
C ILE A 165 12.76 -6.18 -1.86
N GLU A 166 13.02 -5.84 -3.12
CA GLU A 166 14.38 -5.84 -3.65
C GLU A 166 15.07 -4.51 -3.33
N TYR A 167 16.15 -4.56 -2.57
CA TYR A 167 16.98 -3.40 -2.32
C TYR A 167 18.47 -3.76 -2.37
N LYS A 168 19.23 -2.95 -3.10
CA LYS A 168 20.68 -3.07 -3.10
C LYS A 168 21.23 -2.57 -1.76
N THR A 169 21.73 -3.49 -0.95
CA THR A 169 22.51 -3.13 0.23
C THR A 169 23.87 -2.69 -0.27
N SER A 170 24.21 -1.39 -0.17
CA SER A 170 25.59 -0.99 -0.34
C SER A 170 26.40 -1.61 0.80
N LYS A 171 27.15 -2.66 0.50
CA LYS A 171 28.16 -3.17 1.43
C LYS A 171 29.15 -2.04 1.66
N LYS A 172 29.32 -1.64 2.92
CA LYS A 172 30.48 -0.84 3.34
C LYS A 172 31.72 -1.69 3.31
#